data_0275076deef61086a9937e366bcb54ed
#
_entry.id   0275076deef61086a9937e366bcb54ed
#
_cell.length_a   1.000
_cell.length_b   1.000
_cell.length_c   1.000
_cell.angle_alpha   90.00
_cell.angle_beta   90.00
_cell.angle_gamma   90.00
#
_symmetry.space_group_name_H-M   'P 1'
#
loop_
_entity.id
_entity.type
_entity.pdbx_description
1 polymer ?
#
loop_
_entity_poly.entity_id
_entity_poly.type
_entity_poly.pdbx_seq_one_letter_code
_entity_poly.pdbx_strand_id
1 'polypeptide(L)'
;LMNPPLGREQYLQAHLPGALFADLNQHLSDKHGRDVASGGRHPLPSPERFAQWLGSVGLTHDHQVVVMDRNGANYCGRLWWMLKWVGHADVAVLDGGLQAWQAAAGPVESGPVTPSASPTRYAPRPALRTLATTQDVLAALDTATVIDARAAARYRGEVEPLDPVAGHIPGALNRPFQGNMGADGRFKPAAELRAE
;
A
#
# COMPACT_ATOMS: atom_id res chain seq x y z
N LEU A 1 9.68 6.63 0.40
CA LEU A 1 10.22 6.13 -0.87
C LEU A 1 11.44 6.89 -1.35
N MET A 2 11.50 8.19 -1.09
CA MET A 2 12.66 9.03 -1.44
C MET A 2 13.86 8.78 -0.50
N ASN A 3 13.60 8.30 0.71
CA ASN A 3 14.61 7.94 1.70
C ASN A 3 14.19 6.65 2.43
N PRO A 4 14.48 5.46 1.87
CA PRO A 4 14.09 4.18 2.47
C PRO A 4 14.61 3.96 3.91
N PRO A 5 15.86 4.33 4.28
CA PRO A 5 16.35 4.23 5.64
C PRO A 5 15.48 4.98 6.65
N LEU A 6 14.99 6.18 6.31
CA LEU A 6 14.17 7.00 7.20
C LEU A 6 12.89 6.28 7.65
N GLY A 7 12.24 5.51 6.77
CA GLY A 7 11.04 4.76 7.14
C GLY A 7 11.29 3.74 8.23
N ARG A 8 12.43 3.02 8.15
CA ARG A 8 12.85 2.07 9.18
C ARG A 8 13.27 2.77 10.47
N GLU A 9 14.00 3.85 10.38
CA GLU A 9 14.41 4.65 11.55
C GLU A 9 13.19 5.17 12.31
N GLN A 10 12.21 5.74 11.60
CA GLN A 10 10.98 6.21 12.20
C GLN A 10 10.15 5.09 12.84
N TYR A 11 10.13 3.90 12.23
CA TYR A 11 9.50 2.74 12.85
C TYR A 11 10.21 2.35 14.14
N LEU A 12 11.54 2.29 14.16
CA LEU A 12 12.31 1.97 15.36
C LEU A 12 12.17 3.02 16.48
N GLN A 13 11.87 4.26 16.13
CA GLN A 13 11.61 5.32 17.12
C GLN A 13 10.25 5.17 17.78
N ALA A 14 9.22 4.85 17.02
CA ALA A 14 7.87 4.64 17.56
C ALA A 14 7.00 3.86 16.58
N HIS A 15 6.26 2.88 17.07
CA HIS A 15 5.25 2.11 16.33
C HIS A 15 4.18 1.61 17.29
N LEU A 16 3.08 1.09 16.75
CA LEU A 16 2.04 0.43 17.56
C LEU A 16 2.61 -0.83 18.21
N PRO A 17 2.18 -1.19 19.43
CA PRO A 17 2.65 -2.39 20.11
C PRO A 17 2.52 -3.64 19.23
N GLY A 18 3.64 -4.36 19.10
CA GLY A 18 3.73 -5.58 18.30
C GLY A 18 3.67 -5.38 16.77
N ALA A 19 3.59 -4.15 16.27
CA ALA A 19 3.53 -3.90 14.83
C ALA A 19 4.83 -4.29 14.12
N LEU A 20 4.74 -5.00 13.01
CA LEU A 20 5.87 -5.40 12.19
C LEU A 20 6.14 -4.39 11.07
N PHE A 21 7.41 -4.20 10.72
CA PHE A 21 7.81 -3.32 9.63
C PHE A 21 7.73 -4.03 8.27
N ALA A 22 6.83 -3.59 7.41
CA ALA A 22 6.74 -4.02 6.03
C ALA A 22 7.57 -3.09 5.13
N ASP A 23 8.76 -3.53 4.74
CA ASP A 23 9.63 -2.75 3.84
C ASP A 23 9.14 -2.82 2.40
N LEU A 24 8.99 -1.65 1.76
CA LEU A 24 8.52 -1.56 0.39
C LEU A 24 9.46 -2.26 -0.60
N ASN A 25 10.77 -2.15 -0.40
CA ASN A 25 11.75 -2.68 -1.37
C ASN A 25 12.05 -4.17 -1.15
N GLN A 26 11.95 -4.66 0.10
CA GLN A 26 12.31 -6.03 0.46
C GLN A 26 11.10 -6.96 0.48
N HIS A 27 9.95 -6.47 0.99
CA HIS A 27 8.78 -7.30 1.24
C HIS A 27 7.65 -7.06 0.21
N LEU A 28 7.48 -5.80 -0.23
CA LEU A 28 6.35 -5.41 -1.07
C LEU A 28 6.74 -5.19 -2.54
N SER A 29 8.01 -5.33 -2.88
CA SER A 29 8.52 -5.21 -4.25
C SER A 29 9.58 -6.27 -4.51
N ASP A 30 9.77 -6.61 -5.77
CA ASP A 30 10.87 -7.47 -6.22
C ASP A 30 11.60 -6.83 -7.41
N LYS A 31 12.59 -6.00 -7.09
CA LYS A 31 13.36 -5.24 -8.11
C LYS A 31 14.32 -6.10 -8.93
N HIS A 32 14.65 -7.28 -8.45
CA HIS A 32 15.66 -8.16 -9.04
C HIS A 32 15.12 -9.56 -9.37
N GLY A 33 13.84 -9.79 -9.07
CA GLY A 33 13.18 -11.06 -9.34
C GLY A 33 12.97 -11.30 -10.84
N ARG A 34 12.99 -12.58 -11.23
CA ARG A 34 12.64 -13.01 -12.59
C ARG A 34 11.15 -13.21 -12.75
N ASP A 35 10.46 -13.53 -11.67
CA ASP A 35 9.02 -13.84 -11.63
C ASP A 35 8.24 -12.70 -10.95
N VAL A 36 8.31 -11.51 -11.54
CA VAL A 36 7.57 -10.35 -11.05
C VAL A 36 6.18 -10.30 -11.70
N ALA A 37 5.17 -9.95 -10.90
CA ALA A 37 3.79 -9.84 -11.39
C ALA A 37 3.52 -8.53 -12.13
N SER A 38 4.38 -7.51 -11.96
CA SER A 38 4.27 -6.23 -12.69
C SER A 38 5.63 -5.61 -12.93
N GLY A 39 5.69 -4.65 -13.86
CA GLY A 39 6.85 -3.80 -14.08
C GLY A 39 6.90 -2.56 -13.20
N GLY A 40 7.68 -1.56 -13.63
CA GLY A 40 7.80 -0.24 -12.99
C GLY A 40 8.87 -0.16 -11.92
N ARG A 41 8.87 0.96 -11.18
CA ARG A 41 9.91 1.28 -10.18
C ARG A 41 9.89 0.37 -8.94
N HIS A 42 8.71 -0.14 -8.59
CA HIS A 42 8.47 -1.08 -7.50
C HIS A 42 7.65 -2.27 -8.04
N PRO A 43 8.26 -3.16 -8.82
CA PRO A 43 7.56 -4.31 -9.38
C PRO A 43 6.91 -5.13 -8.27
N LEU A 44 5.69 -5.59 -8.49
CA LEU A 44 5.06 -6.52 -7.55
C LEU A 44 5.82 -7.85 -7.56
N PRO A 45 6.13 -8.42 -6.39
CA PRO A 45 6.62 -9.79 -6.34
C PRO A 45 5.55 -10.75 -6.88
N SER A 46 5.92 -12.00 -7.18
CA SER A 46 4.90 -13.01 -7.42
C SER A 46 4.03 -13.24 -6.17
N PRO A 47 2.78 -13.71 -6.33
CA PRO A 47 1.91 -14.06 -5.20
C PRO A 47 2.56 -15.04 -4.23
N GLU A 48 3.34 -16.01 -4.75
CA GLU A 48 4.03 -17.03 -3.98
C GLU A 48 5.14 -16.42 -3.12
N ARG A 49 5.93 -15.50 -3.68
CA ARG A 49 6.99 -14.81 -2.94
C ARG A 49 6.41 -13.91 -1.85
N PHE A 50 5.36 -13.19 -2.14
CA PHE A 50 4.65 -12.39 -1.14
C PHE A 50 4.08 -13.29 -0.03
N ALA A 51 3.45 -14.41 -0.39
CA ALA A 51 2.92 -15.40 0.56
C ALA A 51 4.02 -16.02 1.44
N GLN A 52 5.22 -16.27 0.90
CA GLN A 52 6.37 -16.72 1.70
C GLN A 52 6.72 -15.71 2.80
N TRP A 53 6.75 -14.41 2.47
CA TRP A 53 7.00 -13.38 3.48
C TRP A 53 5.89 -13.34 4.53
N LEU A 54 4.62 -13.40 4.13
CA LEU A 54 3.49 -13.45 5.09
C LEU A 54 3.62 -14.65 6.03
N GLY A 55 3.96 -15.82 5.49
CA GLY A 55 4.21 -17.02 6.30
C GLY A 55 5.41 -16.88 7.22
N SER A 56 6.49 -16.21 6.79
CA SER A 56 7.68 -16.00 7.61
C SER A 56 7.43 -15.15 8.85
N VAL A 57 6.43 -14.29 8.81
CA VAL A 57 5.97 -13.49 9.97
C VAL A 57 4.84 -14.16 10.75
N GLY A 58 4.51 -15.42 10.43
CA GLY A 58 3.50 -16.21 11.13
C GLY A 58 2.05 -15.85 10.79
N LEU A 59 1.80 -15.10 9.70
CA LEU A 59 0.45 -14.75 9.30
C LEU A 59 -0.31 -15.97 8.78
N THR A 60 -1.57 -16.09 9.16
CA THR A 60 -2.56 -17.04 8.61
C THR A 60 -3.80 -16.28 8.14
N HIS A 61 -4.71 -16.97 7.45
CA HIS A 61 -5.96 -16.36 7.00
C HIS A 61 -6.94 -16.04 8.11
N ASP A 62 -6.71 -16.55 9.33
CA ASP A 62 -7.58 -16.31 10.49
C ASP A 62 -7.21 -15.03 11.27
N HIS A 63 -6.11 -14.40 10.90
CA HIS A 63 -5.70 -13.12 11.49
C HIS A 63 -6.40 -11.95 10.80
N GLN A 64 -6.90 -11.01 11.59
CA GLN A 64 -7.18 -9.66 11.08
C GLN A 64 -5.87 -8.89 10.97
N VAL A 65 -5.62 -8.33 9.79
CA VAL A 65 -4.46 -7.47 9.54
C VAL A 65 -4.88 -6.02 9.53
N VAL A 66 -4.21 -5.19 10.32
CA VAL A 66 -4.38 -3.73 10.25
C VAL A 66 -3.10 -3.15 9.68
N VAL A 67 -3.20 -2.47 8.54
CA VAL A 67 -2.07 -1.80 7.89
C VAL A 67 -2.10 -0.31 8.16
N MET A 68 -0.94 0.30 8.33
CA MET A 68 -0.83 1.75 8.55
C MET A 68 0.47 2.31 7.99
N ASP A 69 0.52 3.60 7.80
CA ASP A 69 1.72 4.38 7.60
C ASP A 69 1.67 5.72 8.37
N ARG A 70 2.67 6.56 8.16
CA ARG A 70 2.77 7.90 8.78
C ARG A 70 2.47 9.03 7.78
N ASN A 71 2.01 8.70 6.59
CA ASN A 71 1.96 9.60 5.44
C ASN A 71 0.57 9.70 4.83
N GLY A 72 -0.47 9.65 5.66
CA GLY A 72 -1.86 9.79 5.23
C GLY A 72 -2.30 8.66 4.29
N ALA A 73 -2.03 7.42 4.66
CA ALA A 73 -2.36 6.20 3.91
C ALA A 73 -1.73 6.13 2.49
N ASN A 74 -0.67 6.89 2.24
CA ASN A 74 -0.01 6.94 0.91
C ASN A 74 0.67 5.62 0.53
N TYR A 75 1.16 4.85 1.51
CA TYR A 75 1.95 3.64 1.28
C TYR A 75 1.27 2.37 1.76
N CYS A 76 0.54 2.41 2.87
CA CYS A 76 -0.09 1.23 3.44
C CYS A 76 -1.18 0.64 2.53
N GLY A 77 -1.78 1.44 1.65
CA GLY A 77 -2.72 0.98 0.64
C GLY A 77 -2.15 -0.10 -0.27
N ARG A 78 -0.83 -0.08 -0.55
CA ARG A 78 -0.17 -1.14 -1.32
C ARG A 78 -0.21 -2.47 -0.59
N LEU A 79 0.14 -2.50 0.70
CA LEU A 79 0.08 -3.74 1.50
C LEU A 79 -1.36 -4.23 1.64
N TRP A 80 -2.32 -3.33 1.88
CA TRP A 80 -3.74 -3.67 1.90
C TRP A 80 -4.18 -4.33 0.59
N TRP A 81 -3.82 -3.75 -0.56
CA TRP A 81 -4.16 -4.29 -1.87
C TRP A 81 -3.49 -5.65 -2.13
N MET A 82 -2.20 -5.79 -1.78
CA MET A 82 -1.47 -7.05 -1.97
C MET A 82 -2.05 -8.18 -1.10
N LEU A 83 -2.50 -7.89 0.12
CA LEU A 83 -3.22 -8.86 0.95
C LEU A 83 -4.53 -9.30 0.28
N LYS A 84 -5.33 -8.35 -0.23
CA LYS A 84 -6.54 -8.68 -1.02
C LYS A 84 -6.21 -9.48 -2.29
N TRP A 85 -5.12 -9.16 -2.94
CA TRP A 85 -4.68 -9.85 -4.15
C TRP A 85 -4.32 -11.33 -3.90
N VAL A 86 -3.76 -11.68 -2.75
CA VAL A 86 -3.51 -13.08 -2.36
C VAL A 86 -4.67 -13.71 -1.58
N GLY A 87 -5.85 -13.09 -1.60
CA GLY A 87 -7.08 -13.64 -1.03
C GLY A 87 -7.23 -13.51 0.48
N HIS A 88 -6.49 -12.58 1.13
CA HIS A 88 -6.68 -12.27 2.55
C HIS A 88 -7.88 -11.35 2.74
N ALA A 89 -8.94 -11.85 3.36
CA ALA A 89 -10.21 -11.12 3.49
C ALA A 89 -10.16 -10.05 4.61
N ASP A 90 -9.58 -10.39 5.75
CA ASP A 90 -9.66 -9.59 6.97
C ASP A 90 -8.49 -8.60 7.08
N VAL A 91 -8.51 -7.58 6.22
CA VAL A 91 -7.53 -6.49 6.24
C VAL A 91 -8.21 -5.12 6.23
N ALA A 92 -7.73 -4.24 7.10
CA ALA A 92 -8.17 -2.85 7.22
C ALA A 92 -6.98 -1.88 7.22
N VAL A 93 -7.25 -0.62 6.88
CA VAL A 93 -6.31 0.50 7.04
C VAL A 93 -6.63 1.19 8.36
N LEU A 94 -5.62 1.49 9.18
CA LEU A 94 -5.79 2.33 10.37
C LEU A 94 -6.00 3.79 9.93
N ASP A 95 -7.22 4.27 10.09
CA ASP A 95 -7.62 5.61 9.68
C ASP A 95 -6.89 6.69 10.50
N GLY A 96 -6.20 7.60 9.82
CA GLY A 96 -5.32 8.59 10.43
C GLY A 96 -3.96 8.07 10.89
N GLY A 97 -3.67 6.76 10.72
CA GLY A 97 -2.36 6.15 10.98
C GLY A 97 -1.83 6.37 12.40
N LEU A 98 -0.50 6.38 12.54
CA LEU A 98 0.15 6.55 13.84
C LEU A 98 -0.20 7.89 14.51
N GLN A 99 -0.39 8.95 13.74
CA GLN A 99 -0.68 10.28 14.28
C GLN A 99 -2.03 10.29 15.03
N ALA A 100 -3.07 9.74 14.42
CA ALA A 100 -4.38 9.65 15.05
C ALA A 100 -4.37 8.70 16.26
N TRP A 101 -3.59 7.62 16.20
CA TRP A 101 -3.38 6.70 17.32
C TRP A 101 -2.75 7.42 18.52
N GLN A 102 -1.68 8.18 18.30
CA GLN A 102 -1.02 8.96 19.34
C GLN A 102 -1.91 10.09 19.90
N ALA A 103 -2.66 10.77 19.03
CA ALA A 103 -3.62 11.79 19.45
C ALA A 103 -4.74 11.23 20.35
N ALA A 104 -5.08 9.94 20.17
CA ALA A 104 -5.99 9.20 21.04
C ALA A 104 -5.31 8.60 22.29
N ALA A 105 -4.07 9.01 22.60
CA ALA A 105 -3.25 8.47 23.69
C ALA A 105 -3.03 6.94 23.61
N GLY A 106 -3.06 6.38 22.40
CA GLY A 106 -2.75 4.97 22.16
C GLY A 106 -1.29 4.67 22.50
N PRO A 107 -0.99 3.50 23.10
CA PRO A 107 0.37 3.12 23.46
C PRO A 107 1.25 2.94 22.24
N VAL A 108 2.55 3.26 22.39
CA VAL A 108 3.56 3.04 21.36
C VAL A 108 4.75 2.29 21.93
N GLU A 109 5.45 1.57 21.07
CA GLU A 109 6.71 0.88 21.36
C GLU A 109 7.83 1.45 20.50
N SER A 110 9.06 1.17 20.87
CA SER A 110 10.29 1.50 20.12
C SER A 110 11.21 0.28 20.01
N GLY A 111 12.13 0.34 19.06
CA GLY A 111 13.05 -0.77 18.80
C GLY A 111 12.52 -1.80 17.81
N PRO A 112 13.25 -2.90 17.56
CA PRO A 112 12.83 -3.94 16.66
C PRO A 112 11.78 -4.86 17.31
N VAL A 113 10.75 -5.23 16.54
CA VAL A 113 9.78 -6.24 16.94
C VAL A 113 10.10 -7.56 16.24
N THR A 114 10.14 -8.65 17.00
CA THR A 114 10.18 -10.00 16.48
C THR A 114 8.76 -10.53 16.38
N PRO A 115 8.36 -11.18 15.27
CA PRO A 115 7.06 -11.80 15.18
C PRO A 115 6.81 -12.74 16.37
N SER A 116 5.66 -12.60 17.02
CA SER A 116 5.31 -13.44 18.17
C SER A 116 4.86 -14.85 17.75
N ALA A 117 4.33 -14.98 16.54
CA ALA A 117 3.93 -16.26 15.97
C ALA A 117 5.10 -16.96 15.29
N SER A 118 5.15 -18.29 15.42
CA SER A 118 6.12 -19.09 14.67
C SER A 118 5.87 -18.99 13.15
N PRO A 119 6.92 -19.03 12.33
CA PRO A 119 6.75 -19.09 10.89
C PRO A 119 5.80 -20.22 10.47
N THR A 120 4.94 -19.92 9.51
CA THR A 120 3.94 -20.85 8.98
C THR A 120 3.95 -20.84 7.46
N ARG A 121 3.20 -21.76 6.86
CA ARG A 121 2.93 -21.70 5.41
C ARG A 121 1.67 -20.86 5.16
N TYR A 122 1.85 -19.70 4.54
CA TYR A 122 0.72 -18.94 4.01
C TYR A 122 0.41 -19.41 2.58
N ALA A 123 -0.79 -19.94 2.35
CA ALA A 123 -1.22 -20.37 1.01
C ALA A 123 -2.12 -19.30 0.39
N PRO A 124 -1.81 -18.74 -0.79
CA PRO A 124 -2.71 -17.84 -1.48
C PRO A 124 -4.09 -18.47 -1.69
N ARG A 125 -5.14 -17.65 -1.56
CA ARG A 125 -6.53 -17.99 -1.90
C ARG A 125 -6.95 -17.23 -3.16
N PRO A 126 -8.11 -17.51 -3.76
CA PRO A 126 -8.62 -16.75 -4.89
C PRO A 126 -8.58 -15.25 -4.62
N ALA A 127 -8.06 -14.50 -5.58
CA ALA A 127 -7.82 -13.06 -5.45
C ALA A 127 -9.13 -12.28 -5.24
N LEU A 128 -9.14 -11.39 -4.28
CA LEU A 128 -10.25 -10.46 -4.00
C LEU A 128 -10.08 -9.12 -4.73
N ARG A 129 -8.92 -8.90 -5.33
CA ARG A 129 -8.60 -7.75 -6.19
C ARG A 129 -7.73 -8.22 -7.33
N THR A 130 -8.00 -7.72 -8.53
CA THR A 130 -7.31 -8.12 -9.76
C THR A 130 -6.24 -7.10 -10.10
N LEU A 131 -5.08 -7.58 -10.53
CA LEU A 131 -4.06 -6.78 -11.18
C LEU A 131 -4.46 -6.57 -12.64
N ALA A 132 -4.54 -5.31 -13.07
CA ALA A 132 -4.62 -4.97 -14.49
C ALA A 132 -3.21 -4.71 -15.03
N THR A 133 -2.85 -5.37 -16.09
CA THR A 133 -1.60 -5.13 -16.82
C THR A 133 -1.72 -3.89 -17.71
N THR A 134 -0.60 -3.40 -18.24
CA THR A 134 -0.63 -2.32 -19.24
C THR A 134 -1.47 -2.70 -20.45
N GLN A 135 -1.44 -3.97 -20.88
CA GLN A 135 -2.25 -4.46 -22.01
C GLN A 135 -3.74 -4.45 -21.68
N ASP A 136 -4.11 -4.86 -20.45
CA ASP A 136 -5.52 -4.84 -20.00
C ASP A 136 -6.05 -3.41 -19.97
N VAL A 137 -5.25 -2.46 -19.43
CA VAL A 137 -5.64 -1.04 -19.40
C VAL A 137 -5.78 -0.49 -20.82
N LEU A 138 -4.83 -0.78 -21.70
CA LEU A 138 -4.86 -0.32 -23.08
C LEU A 138 -6.11 -0.84 -23.83
N ALA A 139 -6.44 -2.11 -23.63
CA ALA A 139 -7.62 -2.73 -24.24
C ALA A 139 -8.95 -2.20 -23.68
N ALA A 140 -8.93 -1.62 -22.47
CA ALA A 140 -10.12 -1.17 -21.77
C ALA A 140 -10.28 0.37 -21.74
N LEU A 141 -9.43 1.15 -22.42
CA LEU A 141 -9.43 2.62 -22.33
C LEU A 141 -10.79 3.24 -22.65
N ASP A 142 -11.54 2.66 -23.59
CA ASP A 142 -12.84 3.17 -24.03
C ASP A 142 -14.02 2.68 -23.15
N THR A 143 -13.79 1.70 -22.27
CA THR A 143 -14.85 1.02 -21.52
C THR A 143 -14.66 1.08 -20.00
N ALA A 144 -13.46 1.27 -19.52
CA ALA A 144 -13.15 1.35 -18.10
C ALA A 144 -12.81 2.78 -17.68
N THR A 145 -13.24 3.15 -16.48
CA THR A 145 -12.77 4.40 -15.84
C THR A 145 -11.38 4.19 -15.25
N VAL A 146 -10.39 4.85 -15.82
CA VAL A 146 -9.02 4.87 -15.28
C VAL A 146 -8.87 6.10 -14.38
N ILE A 147 -8.37 5.91 -13.16
CA ILE A 147 -8.16 6.99 -12.19
C ILE A 147 -6.68 7.10 -11.87
N ASP A 148 -6.11 8.27 -12.11
CA ASP A 148 -4.75 8.63 -11.68
C ASP A 148 -4.80 9.27 -10.29
N ALA A 149 -4.23 8.59 -9.30
CA ALA A 149 -4.22 9.05 -7.90
C ALA A 149 -3.06 9.98 -7.56
N ARG A 150 -2.20 10.33 -8.52
CA ARG A 150 -1.07 11.25 -8.30
C ARG A 150 -1.54 12.68 -8.10
N ALA A 151 -0.63 13.52 -7.57
CA ALA A 151 -0.87 14.97 -7.46
C ALA A 151 -1.20 15.58 -8.82
N ALA A 152 -2.11 16.56 -8.85
CA ALA A 152 -2.62 17.18 -10.06
C ALA A 152 -1.52 17.75 -10.98
N ALA A 153 -0.45 18.32 -10.42
CA ALA A 153 0.67 18.83 -11.22
C ALA A 153 1.41 17.71 -11.97
N ARG A 154 1.53 16.51 -11.37
CA ARG A 154 2.10 15.34 -12.06
C ARG A 154 1.17 14.81 -13.14
N TYR A 155 -0.14 14.75 -12.85
CA TYR A 155 -1.14 14.36 -13.84
C TYR A 155 -1.13 15.28 -15.07
N ARG A 156 -1.04 16.61 -14.87
CA ARG A 156 -0.96 17.57 -15.99
C ARG A 156 0.39 17.61 -16.71
N GLY A 157 1.41 16.88 -16.21
CA GLY A 157 2.74 16.88 -16.79
C GLY A 157 3.58 18.12 -16.50
N GLU A 158 3.17 18.96 -15.56
CA GLU A 158 3.88 20.18 -15.14
C GLU A 158 5.13 19.86 -14.30
N VAL A 159 5.09 18.76 -13.56
CA VAL A 159 6.16 18.30 -12.68
C VAL A 159 6.27 16.78 -12.78
N GLU A 160 7.47 16.26 -13.05
CA GLU A 160 7.74 14.82 -12.97
C GLU A 160 9.12 14.56 -12.38
N PRO A 161 9.24 14.43 -11.04
CA PRO A 161 10.53 14.25 -10.39
C PRO A 161 11.04 12.80 -10.41
N LEU A 162 10.25 11.84 -10.90
CA LEU A 162 10.50 10.42 -10.67
C LEU A 162 10.56 9.58 -11.93
N ASP A 163 9.73 9.87 -12.91
CA ASP A 163 9.58 9.06 -14.13
C ASP A 163 10.15 9.78 -15.36
N PRO A 164 10.62 9.06 -16.38
CA PRO A 164 11.25 9.68 -17.56
C PRO A 164 10.27 10.43 -18.46
N VAL A 165 8.96 10.17 -18.32
CA VAL A 165 7.89 10.78 -19.13
C VAL A 165 6.85 11.39 -18.21
N ALA A 166 6.56 12.66 -18.43
CA ALA A 166 5.52 13.41 -17.73
C ALA A 166 4.12 13.17 -18.34
N GLY A 167 3.08 13.52 -17.59
CA GLY A 167 1.69 13.41 -18.05
C GLY A 167 0.97 12.18 -17.47
N HIS A 168 -0.11 11.75 -18.12
CA HIS A 168 -1.01 10.70 -17.66
C HIS A 168 -1.49 9.79 -18.80
N ILE A 169 -2.10 8.67 -18.44
CA ILE A 169 -2.72 7.75 -19.40
C ILE A 169 -3.87 8.50 -20.13
N PRO A 170 -3.94 8.50 -21.46
CA PRO A 170 -5.01 9.16 -22.18
C PRO A 170 -6.40 8.74 -21.68
N GLY A 171 -7.27 9.72 -21.41
CA GLY A 171 -8.62 9.50 -20.89
C GLY A 171 -8.71 9.21 -19.39
N ALA A 172 -7.59 9.08 -18.68
CA ALA A 172 -7.63 8.91 -17.23
C ALA A 172 -8.16 10.18 -16.53
N LEU A 173 -8.97 9.98 -15.49
CA LEU A 173 -9.41 11.03 -14.58
C LEU A 173 -8.38 11.22 -13.48
N ASN A 174 -8.26 12.44 -12.95
CA ASN A 174 -7.38 12.69 -11.82
C ASN A 174 -8.17 12.79 -10.50
N ARG A 175 -7.90 11.89 -9.58
CA ARG A 175 -8.32 12.00 -8.19
C ARG A 175 -7.10 11.86 -7.29
N PRO A 176 -6.41 12.97 -6.94
CA PRO A 176 -5.27 12.90 -6.03
C PRO A 176 -5.65 12.21 -4.72
N PHE A 177 -4.88 11.19 -4.30
CA PHE A 177 -5.22 10.40 -3.11
C PHE A 177 -5.41 11.28 -1.86
N GLN A 178 -4.64 12.37 -1.74
CA GLN A 178 -4.76 13.33 -0.64
C GLN A 178 -6.13 14.02 -0.60
N GLY A 179 -6.81 14.17 -1.73
CA GLY A 179 -8.16 14.70 -1.79
C GLY A 179 -9.21 13.84 -1.09
N ASN A 180 -8.87 12.60 -0.73
CA ASN A 180 -9.74 11.72 0.06
C ASN A 180 -9.58 11.91 1.57
N MET A 181 -8.63 12.74 1.99
CA MET A 181 -8.30 12.96 3.40
C MET A 181 -8.85 14.31 3.89
N GLY A 182 -9.32 14.34 5.12
CA GLY A 182 -9.63 15.56 5.84
C GLY A 182 -8.37 16.24 6.39
N ALA A 183 -8.53 17.41 6.95
CA ALA A 183 -7.45 18.19 7.56
C ALA A 183 -6.80 17.49 8.77
N ASP A 184 -7.52 16.57 9.40
CA ASP A 184 -7.06 15.74 10.53
C ASP A 184 -6.28 14.49 10.09
N GLY A 185 -6.06 14.30 8.77
CA GLY A 185 -5.36 13.17 8.20
C GLY A 185 -6.14 11.86 8.17
N ARG A 186 -7.45 11.90 8.46
CA ARG A 186 -8.37 10.76 8.32
C ARG A 186 -9.08 10.80 6.99
N PHE A 187 -9.65 9.68 6.57
CA PHE A 187 -10.50 9.66 5.40
C PHE A 187 -11.74 10.54 5.62
N LYS A 188 -12.11 11.29 4.60
CA LYS A 188 -13.39 12.01 4.58
C LYS A 188 -14.57 11.05 4.76
N PRO A 189 -15.69 11.51 5.33
CA PRO A 189 -16.90 10.70 5.42
C PRO A 189 -17.33 10.15 4.05
N ALA A 190 -17.83 8.92 4.03
CA ALA A 190 -18.24 8.27 2.79
C ALA A 190 -19.32 9.06 2.00
N ALA A 191 -20.16 9.81 2.69
CA ALA A 191 -21.16 10.69 2.04
C ALA A 191 -20.50 11.84 1.28
N GLU A 192 -19.47 12.47 1.85
CA GLU A 192 -18.70 13.55 1.22
C GLU A 192 -17.94 13.01 -0.01
N LEU A 193 -17.24 11.87 0.14
CA LEU A 193 -16.49 11.24 -0.97
C LEU A 193 -17.39 10.81 -2.14
N ARG A 194 -18.68 10.51 -1.88
CA ARG A 194 -19.64 10.19 -2.94
C ARG A 194 -20.18 11.41 -3.65
N ALA A 195 -20.19 12.55 -2.99
CA ALA A 195 -20.69 13.81 -3.55
C ALA A 195 -19.66 14.53 -4.44
N GLU A 196 -18.38 14.22 -4.26
CA GLU A 196 -17.25 14.73 -5.05
C GLU A 196 -17.02 13.93 -6.34
#